data_8b544218cf1f0eaa44b8387b4faa9e42
#
_entry.id   8b544218cf1f0eaa44b8387b4faa9e42
#
_cell.length_a   1.000
_cell.length_b   1.000
_cell.length_c   1.000
_cell.angle_alpha   90.00
_cell.angle_beta   90.00
_cell.angle_gamma   90.00
#
_symmetry.space_group_name_H-M   'P 1'
#
loop_
_entity.id
_entity.type
_entity.pdbx_description
1 polymer ?
#
loop_
_entity_poly.entity_id
_entity_poly.type
_entity_poly.pdbx_seq_one_letter_code
_entity_poly.pdbx_strand_id
1 'polypeptide(L)'
;MSLIVQKFGGTSVANTERLKNVADIVTKTAQAGNQVVVVVSAQGDTTDDLIVKAAELNDRPSKREMDVLLNTGEMISMSLLAMAIQKLGFPVVSLTGWQIGLETNSNYSDARIKRIAGERLKAELDNGRIVIVAGFQGINQMGDVTTLGRGGSDTTAVAIAATLGADLCQIYTDVDGVYTADPRIVKDAKKLDAITYDEMLELASLGAQVLHNRSVEMAKKYNVDLEVVSSFTRNSGTKVKEGSNMEKLNVSGVARDNNCARVAIINLDDTPGTAFKVFSLMAKHHVNIDIILQSVGRDNKKSISFTIRQDDAERVESILRDAKEMLGYEDLSINTKVAKVSIVGAGMASATGVASKMFEALAMAGINIRMISTSEIKISVLINEEDSEKAVKAIHEEFFNA
;
A
#
# COMPACT_ATOMS: atom_id res chain seq x y z
N MET A 1 -4.48 -28.28 13.25
CA MET A 1 -5.46 -27.66 12.35
C MET A 1 -5.20 -26.17 12.42
N SER A 2 -4.67 -25.61 11.35
CA SER A 2 -4.33 -24.17 11.31
C SER A 2 -5.48 -23.38 10.69
N LEU A 3 -5.65 -22.13 11.13
CA LEU A 3 -6.57 -21.19 10.52
C LEU A 3 -5.81 -20.29 9.54
N ILE A 4 -6.19 -20.36 8.27
CA ILE A 4 -5.54 -19.59 7.20
C ILE A 4 -6.57 -18.62 6.60
N VAL A 5 -6.19 -17.34 6.54
CA VAL A 5 -6.94 -16.32 5.80
C VAL A 5 -6.28 -16.13 4.44
N GLN A 6 -7.05 -16.23 3.36
CA GLN A 6 -6.55 -16.08 1.98
C GLN A 6 -7.27 -14.92 1.31
N LYS A 7 -6.55 -13.88 0.87
CA LYS A 7 -7.13 -12.78 0.10
C LYS A 7 -6.79 -12.92 -1.39
N PHE A 8 -7.77 -12.76 -2.24
CA PHE A 8 -7.59 -12.76 -3.69
C PHE A 8 -7.94 -11.40 -4.29
N GLY A 9 -6.98 -10.79 -5.02
CA GLY A 9 -7.16 -9.52 -5.70
C GLY A 9 -8.06 -9.64 -6.95
N GLY A 10 -8.48 -8.50 -7.50
CA GLY A 10 -9.38 -8.45 -8.67
C GLY A 10 -8.86 -9.23 -9.87
N THR A 11 -7.57 -9.16 -10.17
CA THR A 11 -6.91 -9.93 -11.24
C THR A 11 -6.99 -11.43 -11.02
N SER A 12 -6.97 -11.89 -9.76
CA SER A 12 -7.08 -13.30 -9.40
C SER A 12 -8.47 -13.88 -9.58
N VAL A 13 -9.52 -13.05 -9.58
CA VAL A 13 -10.93 -13.44 -9.71
C VAL A 13 -11.58 -12.88 -10.96
N ALA A 14 -10.82 -12.33 -11.90
CA ALA A 14 -11.29 -11.52 -13.03
C ALA A 14 -12.30 -12.22 -13.97
N ASN A 15 -12.24 -13.54 -14.07
CA ASN A 15 -13.11 -14.30 -14.94
C ASN A 15 -13.34 -15.72 -14.41
N THR A 16 -14.17 -16.49 -15.15
CA THR A 16 -14.53 -17.87 -14.74
C THR A 16 -13.33 -18.80 -14.61
N GLU A 17 -12.32 -18.70 -15.46
CA GLU A 17 -11.12 -19.54 -15.39
C GLU A 17 -10.32 -19.21 -14.13
N ARG A 18 -10.14 -17.92 -13.84
CA ARG A 18 -9.47 -17.44 -12.61
C ARG A 18 -10.22 -17.88 -11.36
N LEU A 19 -11.55 -17.76 -11.33
CA LEU A 19 -12.37 -18.23 -10.21
C LEU A 19 -12.22 -19.74 -9.97
N LYS A 20 -12.15 -20.57 -11.02
CA LYS A 20 -11.88 -22.00 -10.90
C LYS A 20 -10.49 -22.27 -10.32
N ASN A 21 -9.47 -21.51 -10.74
CA ASN A 21 -8.13 -21.62 -10.17
C ASN A 21 -8.11 -21.24 -8.69
N VAL A 22 -8.79 -20.16 -8.29
CA VAL A 22 -8.93 -19.77 -6.88
C VAL A 22 -9.66 -20.83 -6.08
N ALA A 23 -10.76 -21.41 -6.60
CA ALA A 23 -11.49 -22.49 -5.96
C ALA A 23 -10.59 -23.72 -5.72
N ASP A 24 -9.71 -24.08 -6.67
CA ASP A 24 -8.73 -25.16 -6.53
C ASP A 24 -7.68 -24.85 -5.43
N ILE A 25 -7.16 -23.62 -5.37
CA ILE A 25 -6.22 -23.20 -4.32
C ILE A 25 -6.87 -23.31 -2.93
N VAL A 26 -8.07 -22.76 -2.77
CA VAL A 26 -8.82 -22.73 -1.51
C VAL A 26 -9.14 -24.14 -1.03
N THR A 27 -9.66 -24.99 -1.93
CA THR A 27 -10.04 -26.36 -1.58
C THR A 27 -8.84 -27.23 -1.25
N LYS A 28 -7.69 -27.06 -1.90
CA LYS A 28 -6.43 -27.74 -1.54
C LYS A 28 -5.95 -27.33 -0.14
N THR A 29 -6.07 -26.04 0.21
CA THR A 29 -5.74 -25.58 1.57
C THR A 29 -6.64 -26.22 2.61
N ALA A 30 -7.94 -26.34 2.34
CA ALA A 30 -8.89 -27.00 3.21
C ALA A 30 -8.65 -28.53 3.29
N GLN A 31 -8.34 -29.19 2.15
CA GLN A 31 -7.99 -30.63 2.12
C GLN A 31 -6.75 -30.96 2.93
N ALA A 32 -5.82 -30.02 3.07
CA ALA A 32 -4.64 -30.17 3.94
C ALA A 32 -4.97 -30.13 5.44
N GLY A 33 -6.26 -30.06 5.81
CA GLY A 33 -6.73 -30.07 7.20
C GLY A 33 -6.79 -28.69 7.85
N ASN A 34 -6.80 -27.61 7.08
CA ASN A 34 -6.87 -26.24 7.59
C ASN A 34 -8.31 -25.70 7.58
N GLN A 35 -8.63 -24.84 8.54
CA GLN A 35 -9.77 -23.93 8.44
C GLN A 35 -9.41 -22.77 7.50
N VAL A 36 -10.34 -22.38 6.61
CA VAL A 36 -10.05 -21.38 5.58
C VAL A 36 -11.10 -20.27 5.56
N VAL A 37 -10.64 -19.04 5.70
CA VAL A 37 -11.42 -17.84 5.38
C VAL A 37 -10.84 -17.20 4.13
N VAL A 38 -11.69 -16.93 3.17
CA VAL A 38 -11.31 -16.29 1.89
C VAL A 38 -11.86 -14.88 1.84
N VAL A 39 -11.04 -13.90 1.47
CA VAL A 39 -11.48 -12.52 1.22
C VAL A 39 -11.28 -12.23 -0.28
N VAL A 40 -12.31 -11.74 -0.94
CA VAL A 40 -12.26 -11.44 -2.38
C VAL A 40 -12.46 -9.97 -2.66
N SER A 41 -11.76 -9.47 -3.69
CA SER A 41 -12.02 -8.18 -4.33
C SER A 41 -13.05 -8.31 -5.44
N ALA A 42 -13.55 -7.19 -5.96
CA ALA A 42 -14.32 -7.16 -7.20
C ALA A 42 -13.52 -7.76 -8.38
N GLN A 43 -14.21 -8.27 -9.39
CA GLN A 43 -13.59 -8.92 -10.57
C GLN A 43 -12.91 -7.89 -11.47
N GLY A 44 -11.61 -8.07 -11.78
CA GLY A 44 -10.88 -7.25 -12.75
C GLY A 44 -11.11 -5.75 -12.55
N ASP A 45 -11.64 -5.09 -13.56
CA ASP A 45 -11.86 -3.65 -13.61
C ASP A 45 -13.29 -3.24 -13.18
N THR A 46 -14.07 -4.16 -12.58
CA THR A 46 -15.50 -3.90 -12.22
C THR A 46 -15.67 -2.63 -11.37
N THR A 47 -14.75 -2.34 -10.45
CA THR A 47 -14.83 -1.12 -9.63
C THR A 47 -14.72 0.14 -10.47
N ASP A 48 -13.80 0.17 -11.42
CA ASP A 48 -13.61 1.31 -12.34
C ASP A 48 -14.80 1.44 -13.31
N ASP A 49 -15.34 0.34 -13.82
CA ASP A 49 -16.55 0.33 -14.64
C ASP A 49 -17.76 0.90 -13.89
N LEU A 50 -17.90 0.58 -12.59
CA LEU A 50 -18.98 1.12 -11.77
C LEU A 50 -18.80 2.63 -11.51
N ILE A 51 -17.58 3.10 -11.35
CA ILE A 51 -17.28 4.53 -11.24
C ILE A 51 -17.65 5.27 -12.53
N VAL A 52 -17.28 4.72 -13.69
CA VAL A 52 -17.63 5.29 -15.00
C VAL A 52 -19.15 5.37 -15.17
N LYS A 53 -19.87 4.27 -14.88
CA LYS A 53 -21.34 4.26 -14.95
C LYS A 53 -22.00 5.27 -14.02
N ALA A 54 -21.46 5.49 -12.82
CA ALA A 54 -21.97 6.51 -11.92
C ALA A 54 -21.76 7.92 -12.51
N ALA A 55 -20.59 8.18 -13.07
CA ALA A 55 -20.25 9.47 -13.68
C ALA A 55 -21.11 9.81 -14.91
N GLU A 56 -21.57 8.80 -15.67
CA GLU A 56 -22.51 8.99 -16.79
C GLU A 56 -23.89 9.51 -16.32
N LEU A 57 -24.28 9.22 -15.07
CA LEU A 57 -25.57 9.63 -14.51
C LEU A 57 -25.45 10.92 -13.68
N ASN A 58 -24.35 11.09 -12.99
CA ASN A 58 -24.11 12.24 -12.10
C ASN A 58 -22.60 12.47 -11.99
N ASP A 59 -22.13 13.65 -12.38
CA ASP A 59 -20.72 14.05 -12.30
C ASP A 59 -20.22 14.26 -10.85
N ARG A 60 -21.15 14.36 -9.90
CA ARG A 60 -20.88 14.56 -8.45
C ARG A 60 -21.78 13.69 -7.56
N PRO A 61 -21.73 12.38 -7.66
CA PRO A 61 -22.52 11.50 -6.82
C PRO A 61 -22.08 11.63 -5.36
N SER A 62 -23.02 11.46 -4.42
CA SER A 62 -22.67 11.44 -3.01
C SER A 62 -21.76 10.22 -2.71
N LYS A 63 -20.80 10.39 -1.81
CA LYS A 63 -19.90 9.31 -1.41
C LYS A 63 -20.65 8.11 -0.82
N ARG A 64 -21.79 8.36 -0.13
CA ARG A 64 -22.65 7.31 0.42
C ARG A 64 -23.21 6.43 -0.70
N GLU A 65 -23.77 7.01 -1.77
CA GLU A 65 -24.33 6.23 -2.88
C GLU A 65 -23.22 5.53 -3.70
N MET A 66 -22.03 6.14 -3.80
CA MET A 66 -20.88 5.47 -4.37
C MET A 66 -20.48 4.24 -3.57
N ASP A 67 -20.46 4.29 -2.24
CA ASP A 67 -20.16 3.14 -1.41
C ASP A 67 -21.18 2.01 -1.60
N VAL A 68 -22.47 2.34 -1.70
CA VAL A 68 -23.54 1.38 -1.99
C VAL A 68 -23.34 0.72 -3.37
N LEU A 69 -22.96 1.48 -4.39
CA LEU A 69 -22.73 0.96 -5.72
C LEU A 69 -21.48 0.06 -5.75
N LEU A 70 -20.35 0.57 -5.24
CA LEU A 70 -19.06 -0.11 -5.37
C LEU A 70 -19.01 -1.45 -4.63
N ASN A 71 -19.68 -1.57 -3.47
CA ASN A 71 -19.69 -2.84 -2.71
C ASN A 71 -20.31 -4.02 -3.47
N THR A 72 -21.12 -3.78 -4.50
CA THR A 72 -21.76 -4.84 -5.29
C THR A 72 -20.74 -5.69 -6.05
N GLY A 73 -19.59 -5.15 -6.41
CA GLY A 73 -18.54 -5.85 -7.11
C GLY A 73 -18.00 -7.06 -6.33
N GLU A 74 -17.68 -6.88 -5.06
CA GLU A 74 -17.22 -7.95 -4.19
C GLU A 74 -18.32 -8.98 -3.91
N MET A 75 -19.58 -8.56 -3.88
CA MET A 75 -20.72 -9.47 -3.69
C MET A 75 -20.88 -10.43 -4.88
N ILE A 76 -20.62 -9.97 -6.10
CA ILE A 76 -20.57 -10.83 -7.29
C ILE A 76 -19.44 -11.85 -7.14
N SER A 77 -18.23 -11.40 -6.83
CA SER A 77 -17.05 -12.27 -6.71
C SER A 77 -17.23 -13.36 -5.67
N MET A 78 -17.70 -13.00 -4.45
CA MET A 78 -17.89 -13.98 -3.37
C MET A 78 -18.92 -15.04 -3.71
N SER A 79 -20.01 -14.65 -4.36
CA SER A 79 -21.09 -15.55 -4.72
C SER A 79 -20.66 -16.55 -5.81
N LEU A 80 -19.98 -16.05 -6.84
CA LEU A 80 -19.47 -16.90 -7.92
C LEU A 80 -18.40 -17.88 -7.44
N LEU A 81 -17.49 -17.43 -6.55
CA LEU A 81 -16.49 -18.29 -5.96
C LEU A 81 -17.13 -19.37 -5.06
N ALA A 82 -18.15 -19.02 -4.28
CA ALA A 82 -18.90 -20.00 -3.49
C ALA A 82 -19.51 -21.10 -4.35
N MET A 83 -20.14 -20.74 -5.48
CA MET A 83 -20.69 -21.71 -6.44
C MET A 83 -19.61 -22.61 -7.05
N ALA A 84 -18.41 -22.03 -7.33
CA ALA A 84 -17.29 -22.81 -7.85
C ALA A 84 -16.76 -23.84 -6.84
N ILE A 85 -16.66 -23.45 -5.57
CA ILE A 85 -16.23 -24.33 -4.46
C ILE A 85 -17.30 -25.42 -4.18
N GLN A 86 -18.60 -25.06 -4.20
CA GLN A 86 -19.70 -26.04 -4.07
C GLN A 86 -19.63 -27.11 -5.16
N LYS A 87 -19.31 -26.71 -6.40
CA LYS A 87 -19.15 -27.64 -7.51
C LYS A 87 -18.04 -28.68 -7.27
N LEU A 88 -17.04 -28.33 -6.48
CA LEU A 88 -15.94 -29.21 -6.07
C LEU A 88 -16.31 -30.11 -4.85
N GLY A 89 -17.54 -30.00 -4.33
CA GLY A 89 -18.06 -30.83 -3.24
C GLY A 89 -17.71 -30.35 -1.83
N PHE A 90 -17.24 -29.11 -1.66
CA PHE A 90 -16.88 -28.58 -0.36
C PHE A 90 -18.01 -27.74 0.24
N PRO A 91 -18.27 -27.88 1.58
CA PRO A 91 -19.19 -27.02 2.28
C PRO A 91 -18.61 -25.59 2.36
N VAL A 92 -19.38 -24.62 1.90
CA VAL A 92 -18.93 -23.22 1.80
C VAL A 92 -20.10 -22.28 2.08
N VAL A 93 -19.77 -21.10 2.63
CA VAL A 93 -20.72 -19.99 2.82
C VAL A 93 -20.06 -18.69 2.39
N SER A 94 -20.81 -17.83 1.71
CA SER A 94 -20.39 -16.47 1.38
C SER A 94 -21.08 -15.46 2.30
N LEU A 95 -20.31 -14.49 2.83
CA LEU A 95 -20.76 -13.49 3.79
C LEU A 95 -20.30 -12.09 3.36
N THR A 96 -21.17 -11.13 3.55
CA THR A 96 -20.86 -9.70 3.37
C THR A 96 -20.14 -9.15 4.60
N GLY A 97 -19.54 -7.95 4.47
CA GLY A 97 -18.90 -7.26 5.58
C GLY A 97 -19.82 -7.06 6.80
N TRP A 98 -21.08 -6.71 6.57
CA TRP A 98 -22.04 -6.55 7.68
C TRP A 98 -22.50 -7.87 8.31
N GLN A 99 -22.56 -8.96 7.55
CA GLN A 99 -22.90 -10.28 8.09
C GLN A 99 -21.84 -10.84 9.04
N ILE A 100 -20.58 -10.42 8.87
CA ILE A 100 -19.48 -10.74 9.79
C ILE A 100 -19.32 -9.70 10.91
N GLY A 101 -20.19 -8.67 10.97
CA GLY A 101 -20.14 -7.60 11.94
C GLY A 101 -18.93 -6.69 11.79
N LEU A 102 -18.49 -6.40 10.56
CA LEU A 102 -17.43 -5.43 10.28
C LEU A 102 -17.98 -4.01 10.40
N GLU A 103 -17.75 -3.40 11.54
CA GLU A 103 -18.17 -2.04 11.86
C GLU A 103 -17.10 -1.01 11.50
N THR A 104 -17.54 0.10 10.93
CA THR A 104 -16.67 1.21 10.49
C THR A 104 -17.12 2.55 11.09
N ASN A 105 -16.30 3.58 10.88
CA ASN A 105 -16.75 4.97 11.01
C ASN A 105 -17.60 5.38 9.77
N SER A 106 -18.17 6.60 9.79
CA SER A 106 -19.01 7.12 8.70
C SER A 106 -18.23 7.95 7.68
N ASN A 107 -16.92 7.70 7.51
CA ASN A 107 -16.13 8.36 6.47
C ASN A 107 -16.26 7.57 5.17
N TYR A 108 -17.31 7.86 4.40
CA TYR A 108 -17.57 7.18 3.13
C TYR A 108 -16.37 7.26 2.17
N SER A 109 -16.15 6.20 1.41
CA SER A 109 -15.07 5.99 0.44
C SER A 109 -13.65 5.80 1.04
N ASP A 110 -13.47 6.05 2.33
CA ASP A 110 -12.22 5.76 3.09
C ASP A 110 -12.54 5.48 4.56
N ALA A 111 -13.46 4.55 4.79
CA ALA A 111 -13.89 4.19 6.12
C ALA A 111 -12.78 3.45 6.91
N ARG A 112 -12.80 3.62 8.23
CA ARG A 112 -11.88 2.96 9.15
C ARG A 112 -12.61 1.88 9.94
N ILE A 113 -12.05 0.67 9.97
CA ILE A 113 -12.57 -0.45 10.75
C ILE A 113 -12.47 -0.09 12.23
N LYS A 114 -13.58 -0.20 12.94
CA LYS A 114 -13.65 -0.05 14.40
C LYS A 114 -13.53 -1.40 15.10
N ARG A 115 -14.26 -2.38 14.61
CA ARG A 115 -14.21 -3.77 15.12
C ARG A 115 -14.79 -4.74 14.08
N ILE A 116 -14.53 -6.03 14.31
CA ILE A 116 -15.22 -7.16 13.67
C ILE A 116 -15.77 -8.02 14.80
N ALA A 117 -17.04 -8.37 14.72
CA ALA A 117 -17.67 -9.20 15.75
C ALA A 117 -17.07 -10.63 15.80
N GLY A 118 -16.91 -11.26 14.63
CA GLY A 118 -16.20 -12.53 14.47
C GLY A 118 -16.99 -13.78 14.83
N GLU A 119 -18.08 -13.70 15.61
CA GLU A 119 -18.85 -14.84 16.08
C GLU A 119 -19.43 -15.66 14.92
N ARG A 120 -19.94 -14.97 13.90
CA ARG A 120 -20.48 -15.63 12.70
C ARG A 120 -19.39 -16.38 11.94
N LEU A 121 -18.21 -15.81 11.81
CA LEU A 121 -17.07 -16.47 11.15
C LEU A 121 -16.69 -17.76 11.89
N LYS A 122 -16.54 -17.70 13.21
CA LYS A 122 -16.20 -18.86 14.05
C LYS A 122 -17.27 -19.96 13.93
N ALA A 123 -18.55 -19.60 14.04
CA ALA A 123 -19.63 -20.59 13.94
C ALA A 123 -19.64 -21.33 12.60
N GLU A 124 -19.35 -20.64 11.49
CA GLU A 124 -19.29 -21.29 10.18
C GLU A 124 -18.04 -22.19 10.02
N LEU A 125 -16.90 -21.75 10.54
CA LEU A 125 -15.66 -22.55 10.56
C LEU A 125 -15.81 -23.79 11.44
N ASP A 126 -16.45 -23.68 12.60
CA ASP A 126 -16.72 -24.81 13.50
C ASP A 126 -17.69 -25.84 12.90
N ASN A 127 -18.57 -25.39 11.97
CA ASN A 127 -19.42 -26.25 11.15
C ASN A 127 -18.67 -26.87 9.95
N GLY A 128 -17.34 -26.74 9.87
CA GLY A 128 -16.51 -27.29 8.80
C GLY A 128 -16.68 -26.61 7.44
N ARG A 129 -17.17 -25.39 7.39
CA ARG A 129 -17.39 -24.66 6.13
C ARG A 129 -16.17 -23.80 5.79
N ILE A 130 -15.86 -23.71 4.53
CA ILE A 130 -15.03 -22.64 3.96
C ILE A 130 -15.85 -21.36 4.01
N VAL A 131 -15.30 -20.28 4.53
CA VAL A 131 -15.99 -18.99 4.63
C VAL A 131 -15.43 -18.02 3.62
N ILE A 132 -16.28 -17.47 2.72
CA ILE A 132 -15.87 -16.43 1.77
C ILE A 132 -16.46 -15.11 2.24
N VAL A 133 -15.65 -14.07 2.28
CA VAL A 133 -16.05 -12.72 2.70
C VAL A 133 -15.84 -11.75 1.55
N ALA A 134 -16.87 -10.94 1.28
CA ALA A 134 -16.70 -9.76 0.43
C ALA A 134 -15.77 -8.77 1.14
N GLY A 135 -14.60 -8.52 0.54
CA GLY A 135 -13.66 -7.53 1.04
C GLY A 135 -14.12 -6.09 0.85
N PHE A 136 -13.29 -5.11 1.23
CA PHE A 136 -13.48 -3.68 0.94
C PHE A 136 -14.65 -3.00 1.63
N GLN A 137 -15.63 -3.70 2.17
CA GLN A 137 -16.91 -3.18 2.69
C GLN A 137 -17.09 -3.39 4.19
N GLY A 138 -17.87 -2.49 4.81
CA GLY A 138 -18.34 -2.59 6.18
C GLY A 138 -19.65 -1.85 6.37
N ILE A 139 -20.07 -1.68 7.62
CA ILE A 139 -21.30 -0.98 7.99
C ILE A 139 -21.00 0.04 9.08
N ASN A 140 -21.58 1.23 8.97
CA ASN A 140 -21.48 2.24 10.01
C ASN A 140 -22.62 2.11 11.06
N GLN A 141 -22.60 2.96 12.07
CA GLN A 141 -23.60 2.95 13.15
C GLN A 141 -25.04 3.26 12.69
N MET A 142 -25.20 3.88 11.53
CA MET A 142 -26.51 4.20 10.94
C MET A 142 -27.06 3.03 10.09
N GLY A 143 -26.30 1.94 9.94
CA GLY A 143 -26.65 0.84 9.06
C GLY A 143 -26.29 1.06 7.58
N ASP A 144 -25.57 2.15 7.26
CA ASP A 144 -25.13 2.40 5.90
C ASP A 144 -23.90 1.57 5.56
N VAL A 145 -23.86 1.05 4.33
CA VAL A 145 -22.67 0.44 3.77
C VAL A 145 -21.58 1.50 3.57
N THR A 146 -20.36 1.13 3.91
CA THR A 146 -19.17 1.97 3.75
C THR A 146 -18.09 1.17 3.03
N THR A 147 -17.26 1.85 2.26
CA THR A 147 -16.09 1.23 1.64
C THR A 147 -14.79 1.70 2.31
N LEU A 148 -13.79 0.81 2.34
CA LEU A 148 -12.52 1.04 3.04
C LEU A 148 -11.48 1.79 2.20
N GLY A 149 -11.81 2.14 0.96
CA GLY A 149 -10.88 2.77 0.04
C GLY A 149 -9.86 1.80 -0.56
N ARG A 150 -8.81 2.33 -1.22
CA ARG A 150 -7.77 1.52 -1.87
C ARG A 150 -7.13 0.53 -0.89
N GLY A 151 -6.87 -0.69 -1.34
CA GLY A 151 -6.34 -1.77 -0.49
C GLY A 151 -7.32 -2.25 0.59
N GLY A 152 -8.61 -1.92 0.46
CA GLY A 152 -9.63 -2.27 1.46
C GLY A 152 -9.80 -3.77 1.64
N SER A 153 -9.68 -4.58 0.59
CA SER A 153 -9.78 -6.05 0.70
C SER A 153 -8.57 -6.64 1.43
N ASP A 154 -7.35 -6.11 1.24
CA ASP A 154 -6.17 -6.50 2.02
C ASP A 154 -6.36 -6.17 3.49
N THR A 155 -6.87 -4.95 3.76
CA THR A 155 -7.19 -4.49 5.12
C THR A 155 -8.26 -5.37 5.77
N THR A 156 -9.30 -5.78 5.02
CA THR A 156 -10.34 -6.71 5.49
C THR A 156 -9.74 -8.06 5.87
N ALA A 157 -8.86 -8.63 5.03
CA ALA A 157 -8.23 -9.93 5.28
C ALA A 157 -7.37 -9.91 6.55
N VAL A 158 -6.53 -8.90 6.70
CA VAL A 158 -5.69 -8.75 7.89
C VAL A 158 -6.52 -8.49 9.15
N ALA A 159 -7.59 -7.69 9.06
CA ALA A 159 -8.48 -7.47 10.19
C ALA A 159 -9.21 -8.74 10.64
N ILE A 160 -9.64 -9.58 9.70
CA ILE A 160 -10.24 -10.91 9.99
C ILE A 160 -9.18 -11.82 10.61
N ALA A 161 -7.97 -11.87 10.05
CA ALA A 161 -6.88 -12.68 10.59
C ALA A 161 -6.56 -12.29 12.05
N ALA A 162 -6.45 -11.00 12.32
CA ALA A 162 -6.24 -10.47 13.68
C ALA A 162 -7.40 -10.82 14.62
N THR A 163 -8.65 -10.68 14.17
CA THR A 163 -9.84 -10.98 14.99
C THR A 163 -9.97 -12.44 15.36
N LEU A 164 -9.61 -13.33 14.44
CA LEU A 164 -9.73 -14.78 14.64
C LEU A 164 -8.46 -15.41 15.24
N GLY A 165 -7.35 -14.67 15.33
CA GLY A 165 -6.04 -15.22 15.71
C GLY A 165 -5.54 -16.24 14.67
N ALA A 166 -5.63 -15.90 13.39
CA ALA A 166 -5.21 -16.79 12.32
C ALA A 166 -3.69 -17.05 12.36
N ASP A 167 -3.28 -18.27 12.01
CA ASP A 167 -1.87 -18.66 11.96
C ASP A 167 -1.14 -18.02 10.78
N LEU A 168 -1.85 -17.68 9.70
CA LEU A 168 -1.28 -17.08 8.51
C LEU A 168 -2.35 -16.30 7.72
N CYS A 169 -1.96 -15.15 7.18
CA CYS A 169 -2.75 -14.39 6.21
C CYS A 169 -2.00 -14.32 4.87
N GLN A 170 -2.50 -15.02 3.87
CA GLN A 170 -1.92 -15.05 2.52
C GLN A 170 -2.61 -14.01 1.63
N ILE A 171 -1.81 -13.12 1.04
CA ILE A 171 -2.28 -12.13 0.07
C ILE A 171 -1.90 -12.59 -1.33
N TYR A 172 -2.88 -13.12 -2.05
CA TYR A 172 -2.72 -13.55 -3.44
C TYR A 172 -2.86 -12.35 -4.38
N THR A 173 -1.84 -12.16 -5.20
CA THR A 173 -1.72 -11.07 -6.17
C THR A 173 -1.18 -11.61 -7.52
N ASP A 174 -0.88 -10.73 -8.45
CA ASP A 174 -0.30 -11.06 -9.77
C ASP A 174 1.23 -11.25 -9.74
N VAL A 175 1.88 -10.86 -8.63
CA VAL A 175 3.33 -11.08 -8.40
C VAL A 175 3.54 -12.21 -7.40
N ASP A 176 4.68 -12.90 -7.48
CA ASP A 176 4.98 -14.07 -6.65
C ASP A 176 5.83 -13.75 -5.41
N GLY A 177 5.86 -12.50 -5.00
CA GLY A 177 6.54 -12.04 -3.80
C GLY A 177 7.05 -10.61 -3.90
N VAL A 178 7.85 -10.22 -2.92
CA VAL A 178 8.56 -8.96 -2.85
C VAL A 178 9.98 -9.17 -3.36
N TYR A 179 10.47 -8.26 -4.20
CA TYR A 179 11.77 -8.35 -4.84
C TYR A 179 12.73 -7.26 -4.35
N THR A 180 14.03 -7.49 -4.52
CA THR A 180 15.09 -6.49 -4.21
C THR A 180 15.00 -5.23 -5.06
N ALA A 181 14.33 -5.27 -6.20
CA ALA A 181 13.89 -4.15 -7.03
C ALA A 181 12.72 -4.60 -7.92
N ASP A 182 12.08 -3.69 -8.64
CA ASP A 182 11.06 -4.04 -9.64
C ASP A 182 11.69 -4.91 -10.76
N PRO A 183 11.28 -6.18 -10.94
CA PRO A 183 11.86 -7.07 -11.94
C PRO A 183 11.60 -6.61 -13.39
N ARG A 184 10.66 -5.69 -13.61
CA ARG A 184 10.45 -5.06 -14.93
C ARG A 184 11.56 -4.09 -15.28
N ILE A 185 12.26 -3.54 -14.27
CA ILE A 185 13.37 -2.59 -14.42
C ILE A 185 14.70 -3.32 -14.29
N VAL A 186 14.84 -4.17 -13.27
CA VAL A 186 16.05 -4.91 -12.95
C VAL A 186 15.78 -6.40 -13.13
N LYS A 187 16.30 -6.98 -14.24
CA LYS A 187 16.03 -8.38 -14.57
C LYS A 187 16.64 -9.38 -13.58
N ASP A 188 17.71 -8.99 -12.92
CA ASP A 188 18.43 -9.79 -11.93
C ASP A 188 17.93 -9.54 -10.49
N ALA A 189 16.81 -8.84 -10.33
CA ALA A 189 16.17 -8.65 -9.03
C ALA A 189 15.84 -10.01 -8.40
N LYS A 190 16.24 -10.19 -7.15
CA LYS A 190 16.04 -11.44 -6.40
C LYS A 190 14.77 -11.34 -5.56
N LYS A 191 13.98 -12.42 -5.55
CA LYS A 191 12.83 -12.51 -4.65
C LYS A 191 13.32 -12.69 -3.21
N LEU A 192 12.69 -11.96 -2.29
CA LEU A 192 12.97 -12.07 -0.86
C LEU A 192 12.17 -13.23 -0.26
N ASP A 193 12.82 -14.09 0.52
CA ASP A 193 12.13 -15.16 1.27
C ASP A 193 11.31 -14.57 2.43
N ALA A 194 11.84 -13.51 3.05
CA ALA A 194 11.17 -12.82 4.15
C ALA A 194 11.61 -11.34 4.22
N ILE A 195 10.71 -10.50 4.72
CA ILE A 195 10.91 -9.08 4.96
C ILE A 195 10.23 -8.67 6.27
N THR A 196 10.72 -7.64 6.95
CA THR A 196 10.04 -7.13 8.14
C THR A 196 8.86 -6.25 7.79
N TYR A 197 7.93 -6.05 8.74
CA TYR A 197 6.81 -5.12 8.53
C TYR A 197 7.31 -3.69 8.21
N ASP A 198 8.35 -3.22 8.89
CA ASP A 198 8.87 -1.86 8.68
C ASP A 198 9.49 -1.70 7.29
N GLU A 199 10.29 -2.66 6.84
CA GLU A 199 10.83 -2.65 5.48
C GLU A 199 9.71 -2.74 4.42
N MET A 200 8.69 -3.58 4.67
CA MET A 200 7.56 -3.70 3.75
C MET A 200 6.74 -2.41 3.67
N LEU A 201 6.51 -1.73 4.80
CA LEU A 201 5.84 -0.43 4.87
C LEU A 201 6.59 0.63 4.06
N GLU A 202 7.91 0.67 4.19
CA GLU A 202 8.73 1.61 3.42
C GLU A 202 8.69 1.28 1.92
N LEU A 203 8.88 0.01 1.53
CA LEU A 203 8.80 -0.38 0.10
C LEU A 203 7.43 -0.11 -0.50
N ALA A 204 6.34 -0.40 0.23
CA ALA A 204 4.99 -0.12 -0.22
C ALA A 204 4.73 1.39 -0.39
N SER A 205 5.26 2.22 0.51
CA SER A 205 5.18 3.68 0.43
C SER A 205 5.99 4.27 -0.73
N LEU A 206 7.00 3.55 -1.20
CA LEU A 206 7.94 3.97 -2.23
C LEU A 206 7.61 3.43 -3.64
N GLY A 207 6.40 2.91 -3.84
CA GLY A 207 5.92 2.50 -5.15
C GLY A 207 6.01 0.99 -5.45
N ALA A 208 6.51 0.17 -4.55
CA ALA A 208 6.37 -1.28 -4.65
C ALA A 208 4.92 -1.66 -4.28
N GLN A 209 4.00 -1.57 -5.25
CA GLN A 209 2.55 -1.74 -5.06
C GLN A 209 2.13 -3.20 -4.80
N VAL A 210 2.90 -3.94 -4.01
CA VAL A 210 2.64 -5.36 -3.71
C VAL A 210 1.61 -5.52 -2.60
N LEU A 211 1.72 -4.70 -1.55
CA LEU A 211 0.78 -4.62 -0.42
C LEU A 211 0.39 -3.17 -0.15
N HIS A 212 -0.81 -2.97 0.37
CA HIS A 212 -1.24 -1.63 0.77
C HIS A 212 -0.75 -1.32 2.20
N ASN A 213 -0.17 -0.12 2.42
CA ASN A 213 0.41 0.29 3.72
C ASN A 213 -0.51 0.01 4.91
N ARG A 214 -1.79 0.36 4.79
CA ARG A 214 -2.79 0.17 5.85
C ARG A 214 -2.94 -1.29 6.29
N SER A 215 -2.83 -2.24 5.38
CA SER A 215 -2.88 -3.67 5.71
C SER A 215 -1.62 -4.12 6.45
N VAL A 216 -0.45 -3.62 6.04
CA VAL A 216 0.85 -3.94 6.69
C VAL A 216 0.94 -3.29 8.08
N GLU A 217 0.49 -2.03 8.24
CA GLU A 217 0.39 -1.37 9.55
C GLU A 217 -0.50 -2.16 10.52
N MET A 218 -1.64 -2.64 10.02
CA MET A 218 -2.55 -3.45 10.82
C MET A 218 -1.92 -4.81 11.18
N ALA A 219 -1.25 -5.46 10.22
CA ALA A 219 -0.55 -6.72 10.46
C ALA A 219 0.54 -6.56 11.52
N LYS A 220 1.35 -5.50 11.43
CA LYS A 220 2.35 -5.16 12.46
C LYS A 220 1.71 -4.95 13.83
N LYS A 221 0.64 -4.13 13.89
CA LYS A 221 -0.05 -3.79 15.14
C LYS A 221 -0.62 -5.02 15.88
N TYR A 222 -1.13 -5.98 15.13
CA TYR A 222 -1.78 -7.18 15.69
C TYR A 222 -0.92 -8.44 15.56
N ASN A 223 0.33 -8.31 15.14
CA ASN A 223 1.28 -9.40 14.93
C ASN A 223 0.72 -10.52 14.06
N VAL A 224 0.16 -10.18 12.91
CA VAL A 224 -0.40 -11.13 11.95
C VAL A 224 0.68 -11.46 10.91
N ASP A 225 1.14 -12.70 10.89
CA ASP A 225 2.07 -13.17 9.85
C ASP A 225 1.40 -13.10 8.47
N LEU A 226 2.07 -12.38 7.53
CA LEU A 226 1.60 -12.29 6.15
C LEU A 226 2.49 -13.11 5.22
N GLU A 227 1.92 -13.57 4.12
CA GLU A 227 2.66 -14.12 2.99
C GLU A 227 2.10 -13.55 1.68
N VAL A 228 2.97 -12.96 0.89
CA VAL A 228 2.63 -12.48 -0.47
C VAL A 228 2.87 -13.60 -1.45
N VAL A 229 1.83 -14.01 -2.17
CA VAL A 229 1.84 -15.21 -3.03
C VAL A 229 1.22 -14.89 -4.39
N SER A 230 1.69 -15.53 -5.45
CA SER A 230 1.03 -15.44 -6.75
C SER A 230 -0.14 -16.42 -6.85
N SER A 231 -1.27 -15.92 -7.32
CA SER A 231 -2.40 -16.78 -7.72
C SER A 231 -2.12 -17.57 -9.01
N PHE A 232 -1.03 -17.28 -9.72
CA PHE A 232 -0.73 -17.85 -11.05
C PHE A 232 0.37 -18.91 -11.01
N THR A 233 1.49 -18.64 -10.31
CA THR A 233 2.68 -19.51 -10.35
C THR A 233 2.68 -20.58 -9.25
N ARG A 234 1.96 -20.36 -8.15
CA ARG A 234 1.91 -21.23 -6.95
C ARG A 234 3.29 -21.49 -6.31
N ASN A 235 4.28 -20.64 -6.61
CA ASN A 235 5.59 -20.69 -5.96
C ASN A 235 5.47 -20.20 -4.51
N SER A 236 6.42 -20.58 -3.66
CA SER A 236 6.55 -19.99 -2.32
C SER A 236 6.63 -18.47 -2.42
N GLY A 237 5.91 -17.77 -1.56
CA GLY A 237 5.85 -16.32 -1.53
C GLY A 237 6.93 -15.67 -0.67
N THR A 238 6.78 -14.37 -0.45
CA THR A 238 7.58 -13.62 0.53
C THR A 238 6.81 -13.51 1.84
N LYS A 239 7.43 -13.92 2.96
CA LYS A 239 6.85 -13.78 4.30
C LYS A 239 7.11 -12.38 4.84
N VAL A 240 6.05 -11.74 5.36
CA VAL A 240 6.15 -10.44 6.05
C VAL A 240 5.84 -10.67 7.52
N LYS A 241 6.82 -10.49 8.38
CA LYS A 241 6.71 -10.78 9.81
C LYS A 241 7.68 -9.94 10.65
N GLU A 242 7.58 -10.00 11.96
CA GLU A 242 8.56 -9.39 12.86
C GLU A 242 9.96 -9.94 12.58
N GLY A 243 10.98 -9.09 12.63
CA GLY A 243 12.35 -9.44 12.31
C GLY A 243 12.97 -10.39 13.35
N SER A 244 13.49 -11.53 12.91
CA SER A 244 14.13 -12.51 13.79
C SER A 244 15.55 -12.92 13.38
N ASN A 245 16.15 -12.34 12.34
CA ASN A 245 17.48 -12.73 11.90
C ASN A 245 18.55 -11.82 12.48
N MET A 246 19.52 -12.39 13.18
CA MET A 246 20.60 -11.65 13.87
C MET A 246 21.60 -10.97 12.92
N GLU A 247 21.71 -11.43 11.65
CA GLU A 247 22.58 -10.79 10.64
C GLU A 247 21.80 -10.68 9.32
N LYS A 248 21.26 -9.49 9.04
CA LYS A 248 20.57 -9.19 7.78
C LYS A 248 21.49 -8.43 6.82
N LEU A 249 21.20 -8.56 5.53
CA LEU A 249 21.71 -7.66 4.51
C LEU A 249 21.42 -6.21 4.94
N ASN A 250 22.39 -5.31 4.76
CA ASN A 250 22.24 -3.91 5.11
C ASN A 250 21.11 -3.24 4.32
N VAL A 251 20.85 -3.72 3.09
CA VAL A 251 19.80 -3.23 2.20
C VAL A 251 18.96 -4.42 1.75
N SER A 252 17.64 -4.29 1.90
CA SER A 252 16.65 -5.31 1.50
C SER A 252 16.06 -5.02 0.12
N GLY A 253 16.01 -3.75 -0.30
CA GLY A 253 15.49 -3.41 -1.62
C GLY A 253 15.71 -1.97 -2.05
N VAL A 254 15.54 -1.78 -3.36
CA VAL A 254 15.56 -0.48 -4.05
C VAL A 254 14.19 -0.23 -4.65
N ALA A 255 13.57 0.89 -4.30
CA ALA A 255 12.27 1.28 -4.82
C ALA A 255 12.33 2.67 -5.46
N ARG A 256 11.43 2.92 -6.43
CA ARG A 256 11.23 4.24 -7.01
C ARG A 256 9.78 4.68 -6.93
N ASP A 257 9.60 5.98 -6.77
CA ASP A 257 8.31 6.65 -6.86
C ASP A 257 8.39 7.81 -7.86
N ASN A 258 7.66 7.68 -8.96
CA ASN A 258 7.58 8.71 -10.00
C ASN A 258 6.40 9.67 -9.76
N ASN A 259 5.47 9.33 -8.85
CA ASN A 259 4.34 10.20 -8.52
C ASN A 259 4.71 11.20 -7.42
N CYS A 260 5.77 11.97 -7.64
CA CYS A 260 6.19 13.01 -6.71
C CYS A 260 6.48 14.34 -7.43
N ALA A 261 6.29 15.43 -6.71
CA ALA A 261 6.67 16.77 -7.14
C ALA A 261 7.45 17.45 -6.00
N ARG A 262 8.47 18.23 -6.36
CA ARG A 262 9.19 19.08 -5.42
C ARG A 262 8.59 20.47 -5.41
N VAL A 263 8.24 20.95 -4.23
CA VAL A 263 7.87 22.34 -3.94
C VAL A 263 9.02 23.02 -3.21
N ALA A 264 9.42 24.19 -3.65
CA ALA A 264 10.43 25.00 -2.97
C ALA A 264 9.89 26.43 -2.77
N ILE A 265 9.77 26.83 -1.52
CA ILE A 265 9.37 28.18 -1.11
C ILE A 265 10.66 28.91 -0.67
N ILE A 266 11.00 29.95 -1.43
CA ILE A 266 12.30 30.59 -1.39
C ILE A 266 12.23 31.90 -0.62
N ASN A 267 13.23 32.16 0.24
CA ASN A 267 13.40 33.39 1.00
C ASN A 267 12.20 33.74 1.89
N LEU A 268 11.75 32.78 2.68
CA LEU A 268 10.85 32.99 3.82
C LEU A 268 11.58 33.69 4.97
N ASP A 269 10.87 34.45 5.78
CA ASP A 269 11.43 35.02 7.00
C ASP A 269 11.88 33.94 7.97
N ASP A 270 13.11 34.02 8.48
CA ASP A 270 13.65 33.09 9.47
C ASP A 270 13.19 33.45 10.88
N THR A 271 11.90 33.30 11.12
CA THR A 271 11.26 33.59 12.39
C THR A 271 10.54 32.36 12.95
N PRO A 272 10.40 32.23 14.28
CA PRO A 272 9.61 31.18 14.89
C PRO A 272 8.18 31.13 14.31
N GLY A 273 7.70 29.96 13.94
CA GLY A 273 6.37 29.75 13.40
C GLY A 273 6.26 29.77 11.87
N THR A 274 7.29 30.14 11.11
CA THR A 274 7.24 30.15 9.63
C THR A 274 6.92 28.76 9.05
N ALA A 275 7.60 27.71 9.51
CA ALA A 275 7.29 26.34 9.09
C ALA A 275 5.87 25.93 9.48
N PHE A 276 5.42 26.29 10.68
CA PHE A 276 4.03 26.03 11.14
C PHE A 276 2.99 26.65 10.20
N LYS A 277 3.18 27.90 9.78
CA LYS A 277 2.26 28.57 8.82
C LYS A 277 2.16 27.79 7.51
N VAL A 278 3.30 27.40 6.93
CA VAL A 278 3.34 26.64 5.67
C VAL A 278 2.63 25.30 5.81
N PHE A 279 3.01 24.50 6.81
CA PHE A 279 2.50 23.14 6.94
C PHE A 279 1.07 23.07 7.49
N SER A 280 0.64 24.04 8.32
CA SER A 280 -0.78 24.17 8.71
C SER A 280 -1.68 24.49 7.52
N LEU A 281 -1.19 25.31 6.57
CA LEU A 281 -1.92 25.59 5.34
C LEU A 281 -2.08 24.31 4.50
N MET A 282 -1.01 23.53 4.33
CA MET A 282 -1.08 22.26 3.62
C MET A 282 -2.02 21.27 4.30
N ALA A 283 -1.96 21.14 5.61
CA ALA A 283 -2.84 20.26 6.39
C ALA A 283 -4.31 20.67 6.26
N LYS A 284 -4.63 21.97 6.30
CA LYS A 284 -5.98 22.51 6.09
C LYS A 284 -6.57 22.09 4.73
N HIS A 285 -5.72 21.97 3.74
CA HIS A 285 -6.10 21.55 2.39
C HIS A 285 -5.92 20.05 2.14
N HIS A 286 -5.66 19.25 3.18
CA HIS A 286 -5.47 17.79 3.10
C HIS A 286 -4.37 17.38 2.10
N VAL A 287 -3.28 18.15 2.03
CA VAL A 287 -2.09 17.82 1.24
C VAL A 287 -1.16 16.98 2.09
N ASN A 288 -0.82 15.79 1.60
CA ASN A 288 0.18 14.94 2.23
C ASN A 288 1.59 15.35 1.82
N ILE A 289 2.50 15.43 2.79
CA ILE A 289 3.90 15.81 2.58
C ILE A 289 4.77 14.64 3.03
N ASP A 290 5.80 14.32 2.25
CA ASP A 290 6.70 13.20 2.54
C ASP A 290 8.07 13.69 3.03
N ILE A 291 8.87 14.32 2.18
CA ILE A 291 10.20 14.83 2.55
C ILE A 291 10.09 16.33 2.85
N ILE A 292 10.72 16.78 3.93
CA ILE A 292 10.85 18.20 4.27
C ILE A 292 12.32 18.53 4.45
N LEU A 293 12.81 19.53 3.72
CA LEU A 293 14.13 20.10 3.87
C LEU A 293 14.04 21.62 4.12
N GLN A 294 14.77 22.09 5.11
CA GLN A 294 14.91 23.52 5.37
C GLN A 294 16.37 23.91 5.22
N SER A 295 16.65 24.97 4.47
CA SER A 295 18.00 25.49 4.35
C SER A 295 18.45 26.19 5.63
N VAL A 296 19.77 26.27 5.82
CA VAL A 296 20.34 27.15 6.85
C VAL A 296 20.01 28.59 6.46
N GLY A 297 19.42 29.35 7.39
CA GLY A 297 19.05 30.75 7.17
C GLY A 297 20.27 31.63 6.94
N ARG A 298 20.14 32.58 6.03
CA ARG A 298 21.11 33.70 5.81
C ARG A 298 20.32 34.99 5.72
N ASP A 299 20.85 36.07 6.24
CA ASP A 299 20.23 37.41 6.21
C ASP A 299 18.76 37.41 6.71
N ASN A 300 18.49 36.64 7.78
CA ASN A 300 17.16 36.41 8.31
C ASN A 300 16.16 35.79 7.31
N LYS A 301 16.64 35.12 6.26
CA LYS A 301 15.84 34.41 5.27
C LYS A 301 16.22 32.95 5.19
N LYS A 302 15.24 32.09 4.95
CA LYS A 302 15.42 30.64 4.74
C LYS A 302 14.52 30.13 3.63
N SER A 303 14.85 28.97 3.06
CA SER A 303 14.00 28.30 2.09
C SER A 303 13.52 26.97 2.64
N ILE A 304 12.27 26.63 2.36
CA ILE A 304 11.67 25.34 2.71
C ILE A 304 11.36 24.61 1.43
N SER A 305 11.90 23.40 1.28
CA SER A 305 11.55 22.50 0.18
C SER A 305 10.89 21.27 0.74
N PHE A 306 9.85 20.78 0.04
CA PHE A 306 9.18 19.55 0.42
C PHE A 306 8.67 18.81 -0.81
N THR A 307 8.34 17.52 -0.63
CA THR A 307 7.74 16.72 -1.70
C THR A 307 6.27 16.45 -1.40
N ILE A 308 5.49 16.42 -2.47
CA ILE A 308 4.06 16.11 -2.51
C ILE A 308 3.82 15.09 -3.63
N ARG A 309 2.61 14.56 -3.71
CA ARG A 309 2.19 13.81 -4.90
C ARG A 309 2.12 14.72 -6.11
N GLN A 310 2.51 14.22 -7.27
CA GLN A 310 2.45 14.97 -8.53
C GLN A 310 1.03 15.43 -8.84
N ASP A 311 0.03 14.61 -8.56
CA ASP A 311 -1.40 14.92 -8.76
C ASP A 311 -1.87 16.14 -7.94
N ASP A 312 -1.18 16.48 -6.85
CA ASP A 312 -1.51 17.63 -6.00
C ASP A 312 -0.80 18.93 -6.44
N ALA A 313 0.13 18.88 -7.41
CA ALA A 313 1.04 19.97 -7.73
C ALA A 313 0.32 21.27 -8.11
N GLU A 314 -0.63 21.22 -9.04
CA GLU A 314 -1.39 22.40 -9.48
C GLU A 314 -2.21 23.01 -8.34
N ARG A 315 -2.86 22.16 -7.54
CA ARG A 315 -3.64 22.61 -6.39
C ARG A 315 -2.75 23.27 -5.34
N VAL A 316 -1.60 22.69 -5.03
CA VAL A 316 -0.63 23.26 -4.07
C VAL A 316 -0.05 24.56 -4.59
N GLU A 317 0.24 24.68 -5.89
CA GLU A 317 0.70 25.92 -6.49
C GLU A 317 -0.30 27.06 -6.30
N SER A 318 -1.58 26.81 -6.58
CA SER A 318 -2.65 27.79 -6.37
C SER A 318 -2.73 28.22 -4.90
N ILE A 319 -2.78 27.25 -3.97
CA ILE A 319 -2.87 27.54 -2.54
C ILE A 319 -1.70 28.39 -2.04
N LEU A 320 -0.47 28.07 -2.47
CA LEU A 320 0.72 28.80 -2.04
C LEU A 320 0.81 30.20 -2.66
N ARG A 321 0.39 30.36 -3.94
CA ARG A 321 0.33 31.67 -4.60
C ARG A 321 -0.68 32.60 -3.92
N ASP A 322 -1.86 32.08 -3.57
CA ASP A 322 -2.89 32.84 -2.85
C ASP A 322 -2.43 33.25 -1.44
N ALA A 323 -1.57 32.45 -0.83
CA ALA A 323 -1.02 32.71 0.50
C ALA A 323 0.29 33.53 0.50
N LYS A 324 0.76 34.04 -0.65
CA LYS A 324 2.06 34.70 -0.78
C LYS A 324 2.27 35.82 0.23
N GLU A 325 1.33 36.71 0.38
CA GLU A 325 1.41 37.85 1.31
C GLU A 325 1.45 37.37 2.75
N MET A 326 0.64 36.36 3.12
CA MET A 326 0.57 35.82 4.47
C MET A 326 1.87 35.10 4.87
N LEU A 327 2.49 34.39 3.91
CA LEU A 327 3.71 33.61 4.13
C LEU A 327 4.98 34.46 4.02
N GLY A 328 4.97 35.53 3.22
CA GLY A 328 6.08 36.46 3.06
C GLY A 328 7.27 35.89 2.30
N TYR A 329 7.07 34.99 1.36
CA TYR A 329 8.13 34.41 0.54
C TYR A 329 8.40 35.24 -0.72
N GLU A 330 9.63 35.15 -1.23
CA GLU A 330 10.05 35.87 -2.41
C GLU A 330 9.63 35.12 -3.69
N ASP A 331 9.96 33.81 -3.77
CA ASP A 331 9.71 33.00 -4.95
C ASP A 331 9.18 31.60 -4.59
N LEU A 332 8.47 30.98 -5.55
CA LEU A 332 7.88 29.65 -5.45
C LEU A 332 8.27 28.85 -6.71
N SER A 333 8.93 27.71 -6.49
CA SER A 333 9.30 26.79 -7.56
C SER A 333 8.65 25.43 -7.34
N ILE A 334 7.92 24.94 -8.34
CA ILE A 334 7.36 23.60 -8.36
C ILE A 334 7.97 22.82 -9.53
N ASN A 335 8.47 21.62 -9.24
CA ASN A 335 9.04 20.75 -10.26
C ASN A 335 8.36 19.36 -10.17
N THR A 336 7.61 19.02 -11.22
CA THR A 336 6.91 17.74 -11.39
C THR A 336 7.71 16.69 -12.16
N LYS A 337 8.88 17.08 -12.73
CA LYS A 337 9.77 16.17 -13.47
C LYS A 337 10.87 15.61 -12.56
N VAL A 338 10.47 15.02 -11.45
CA VAL A 338 11.36 14.44 -10.47
C VAL A 338 10.87 13.05 -10.07
N ALA A 339 11.81 12.20 -9.68
CA ALA A 339 11.52 10.89 -9.12
C ALA A 339 12.25 10.71 -7.80
N LYS A 340 11.64 10.01 -6.87
CA LYS A 340 12.25 9.60 -5.63
C LYS A 340 12.76 8.16 -5.77
N VAL A 341 14.05 7.94 -5.54
CA VAL A 341 14.66 6.60 -5.49
C VAL A 341 15.18 6.37 -4.09
N SER A 342 14.89 5.20 -3.55
CA SER A 342 15.18 4.89 -2.15
C SER A 342 15.75 3.50 -2.00
N ILE A 343 16.68 3.34 -1.07
CA ILE A 343 17.07 2.04 -0.52
C ILE A 343 16.40 1.84 0.83
N VAL A 344 16.00 0.61 1.11
CA VAL A 344 15.35 0.20 2.36
C VAL A 344 16.08 -1.00 2.94
N GLY A 345 16.30 -1.01 4.26
CA GLY A 345 16.87 -2.14 4.96
C GLY A 345 17.07 -1.87 6.45
N ALA A 346 16.58 -2.78 7.29
CA ALA A 346 16.71 -2.66 8.74
C ALA A 346 18.16 -2.71 9.24
N GLY A 347 19.08 -3.28 8.46
CA GLY A 347 20.52 -3.35 8.80
C GLY A 347 21.26 -2.02 8.63
N MET A 348 20.66 -1.01 7.97
CA MET A 348 21.32 0.27 7.71
C MET A 348 21.59 1.08 8.98
N ALA A 349 20.76 0.96 10.02
CA ALA A 349 20.92 1.67 11.26
C ALA A 349 22.27 1.40 11.96
N SER A 350 22.83 0.21 11.78
CA SER A 350 24.11 -0.22 12.38
C SER A 350 25.27 -0.24 11.38
N ALA A 351 25.02 -0.04 10.08
CA ALA A 351 26.04 -0.14 9.02
C ALA A 351 26.55 1.24 8.61
N THR A 352 27.88 1.45 8.70
CA THR A 352 28.52 2.67 8.21
C THR A 352 28.75 2.58 6.69
N GLY A 353 28.65 3.73 6.00
CA GLY A 353 29.01 3.82 4.58
C GLY A 353 27.91 3.48 3.58
N VAL A 354 26.72 3.05 4.01
CA VAL A 354 25.60 2.71 3.10
C VAL A 354 25.20 3.90 2.21
N ALA A 355 25.08 5.10 2.83
CA ALA A 355 24.79 6.32 2.08
C ALA A 355 25.87 6.65 1.05
N SER A 356 27.16 6.49 1.44
CA SER A 356 28.29 6.75 0.55
C SER A 356 28.26 5.84 -0.69
N LYS A 357 28.02 4.55 -0.52
CA LYS A 357 27.89 3.59 -1.62
C LYS A 357 26.73 3.95 -2.57
N MET A 358 25.55 4.32 -2.02
CA MET A 358 24.44 4.75 -2.84
C MET A 358 24.78 6.00 -3.66
N PHE A 359 25.46 6.98 -3.05
CA PHE A 359 25.83 8.21 -3.73
C PHE A 359 26.95 7.98 -4.76
N GLU A 360 27.89 7.06 -4.49
CA GLU A 360 28.93 6.64 -5.43
C GLU A 360 28.31 5.99 -6.67
N ALA A 361 27.38 5.04 -6.50
CA ALA A 361 26.66 4.41 -7.61
C ALA A 361 25.95 5.44 -8.50
N LEU A 362 25.30 6.44 -7.89
CA LEU A 362 24.64 7.52 -8.64
C LEU A 362 25.65 8.43 -9.35
N ALA A 363 26.75 8.77 -8.70
CA ALA A 363 27.81 9.60 -9.29
C ALA A 363 28.47 8.91 -10.49
N MET A 364 28.80 7.63 -10.37
CA MET A 364 29.36 6.81 -11.46
C MET A 364 28.37 6.67 -12.63
N ALA A 365 27.06 6.66 -12.33
CA ALA A 365 26.02 6.69 -13.33
C ALA A 365 25.76 8.11 -13.93
N GLY A 366 26.48 9.15 -13.46
CA GLY A 366 26.29 10.52 -13.94
C GLY A 366 24.96 11.15 -13.54
N ILE A 367 24.36 10.72 -12.42
CA ILE A 367 23.04 11.17 -11.95
C ILE A 367 23.21 12.18 -10.82
N ASN A 368 22.61 13.37 -11.00
CA ASN A 368 22.68 14.43 -10.01
C ASN A 368 21.56 14.32 -8.98
N ILE A 369 21.91 14.46 -7.69
CA ILE A 369 20.97 14.40 -6.56
C ILE A 369 20.42 15.80 -6.29
N ARG A 370 19.10 15.93 -6.22
CA ARG A 370 18.36 17.18 -5.93
C ARG A 370 18.05 17.36 -4.45
N MET A 371 17.69 16.28 -3.78
CA MET A 371 17.38 16.24 -2.36
C MET A 371 17.81 14.90 -1.77
N ILE A 372 18.12 14.89 -0.49
CA ILE A 372 18.45 13.67 0.28
C ILE A 372 17.58 13.67 1.53
N SER A 373 17.04 12.52 1.87
CA SER A 373 16.36 12.27 3.14
C SER A 373 16.77 10.91 3.68
N THR A 374 17.01 10.84 4.99
CA THR A 374 17.43 9.59 5.65
C THR A 374 16.56 9.31 6.86
N SER A 375 16.32 8.03 7.12
CA SER A 375 15.79 7.52 8.39
C SER A 375 16.66 6.33 8.84
N GLU A 376 16.28 5.65 9.92
CA GLU A 376 17.02 4.48 10.41
C GLU A 376 17.06 3.31 9.41
N ILE A 377 16.02 3.17 8.60
CA ILE A 377 15.86 2.03 7.68
C ILE A 377 15.69 2.44 6.21
N LYS A 378 15.87 3.73 5.89
CA LYS A 378 15.66 4.25 4.53
C LYS A 378 16.62 5.40 4.22
N ILE A 379 17.17 5.39 3.00
CA ILE A 379 17.82 6.55 2.39
C ILE A 379 17.12 6.83 1.08
N SER A 380 16.61 8.05 0.92
CA SER A 380 15.90 8.51 -0.28
C SER A 380 16.65 9.65 -0.94
N VAL A 381 16.71 9.61 -2.25
CA VAL A 381 17.20 10.72 -3.08
C VAL A 381 16.12 11.16 -4.05
N LEU A 382 16.02 12.46 -4.27
CA LEU A 382 15.23 13.02 -5.35
C LEU A 382 16.16 13.33 -6.51
N ILE A 383 15.81 12.85 -7.69
CA ILE A 383 16.57 13.00 -8.94
C ILE A 383 15.64 13.45 -10.06
N ASN A 384 16.17 13.67 -11.26
CA ASN A 384 15.30 13.89 -12.42
C ASN A 384 14.54 12.62 -12.75
N GLU A 385 13.30 12.73 -13.19
CA GLU A 385 12.45 11.58 -13.52
C GLU A 385 13.04 10.70 -14.62
N GLU A 386 13.65 11.30 -15.65
CA GLU A 386 14.29 10.60 -16.77
C GLU A 386 15.44 9.68 -16.35
N ASP A 387 16.08 9.96 -15.22
CA ASP A 387 17.19 9.17 -14.68
C ASP A 387 16.73 8.02 -13.77
N SER A 388 15.43 7.92 -13.46
CA SER A 388 14.92 7.06 -12.37
C SER A 388 15.22 5.58 -12.58
N GLU A 389 15.05 5.04 -13.79
CA GLU A 389 15.35 3.63 -14.08
C GLU A 389 16.85 3.33 -14.05
N LYS A 390 17.65 4.27 -14.57
CA LYS A 390 19.11 4.16 -14.54
C LYS A 390 19.62 4.17 -13.10
N ALA A 391 19.05 5.00 -12.24
CA ALA A 391 19.37 5.08 -10.83
C ALA A 391 19.08 3.77 -10.10
N VAL A 392 17.87 3.21 -10.31
CA VAL A 392 17.48 1.91 -9.69
C VAL A 392 18.45 0.81 -10.10
N LYS A 393 18.83 0.73 -11.38
CA LYS A 393 19.79 -0.29 -11.87
C LYS A 393 21.17 -0.12 -11.24
N ALA A 394 21.71 1.11 -11.23
CA ALA A 394 23.04 1.38 -10.68
C ALA A 394 23.12 1.09 -9.17
N ILE A 395 22.09 1.51 -8.42
CA ILE A 395 22.03 1.24 -6.99
C ILE A 395 21.86 -0.26 -6.72
N HIS A 396 20.98 -0.94 -7.46
CA HIS A 396 20.79 -2.38 -7.29
C HIS A 396 22.06 -3.17 -7.58
N GLU A 397 22.79 -2.84 -8.63
CA GLU A 397 24.06 -3.47 -8.96
C GLU A 397 25.06 -3.32 -7.81
N GLU A 398 25.19 -2.13 -7.24
CA GLU A 398 26.12 -1.87 -6.12
C GLU A 398 25.80 -2.68 -4.86
N PHE A 399 24.52 -2.89 -4.55
CA PHE A 399 24.14 -3.53 -3.27
C PHE A 399 23.84 -5.03 -3.37
N PHE A 400 23.56 -5.56 -4.55
CA PHE A 400 23.10 -6.96 -4.71
C PHE A 400 23.94 -7.81 -5.66
N ASN A 401 24.83 -7.20 -6.47
CA ASN A 401 25.68 -7.90 -7.44
C ASN A 401 27.18 -7.61 -7.26
N ALA A 402 27.56 -6.72 -6.33
CA ALA A 402 28.94 -6.38 -6.01
C ALA A 402 29.62 -7.44 -5.13
#